data_ea973c428a57cd171a63b2ef61c40fcb
#
_entry.id   ea973c428a57cd171a63b2ef61c40fcb
#
_cell.length_a   1.000
_cell.length_b   1.000
_cell.length_c   1.000
_cell.angle_alpha   90.00
_cell.angle_beta   90.00
_cell.angle_gamma   90.00
#
_symmetry.space_group_name_H-M   'P 1'
#
loop_
_entity.id
_entity.type
_entity.pdbx_description
1 polymer ?
#
loop_
_entity_poly.entity_id
_entity_poly.type
_entity_poly.pdbx_seq_one_letter_code
_entity_poly.pdbx_strand_id
1 'polypeptide(L)'
;KVASMLSDAKIDLLEISGGTYEQPRLLGLDTVSINPKRSEIRKESTIAREAYFLAYTEEIKKVIDIPLMVTGGLRSRLAMETAINQGACEIVGIGRPLCSDPSSVKKLLDRSIDVLPTFEKTLSIGPGWLSQRSPFRLIQALNAFGIQSWYYSQIRRISEGLSPDLSLNPFKAFRSDGKIDKETVKAYKFYNKS
;
A
#
# COMPACT_ATOMS: atom_id res chain seq x y z
N LYS A 1 -6.56 -20.69 -11.86
CA LYS A 1 -5.48 -21.49 -12.46
C LYS A 1 -4.17 -21.34 -11.67
N VAL A 2 -3.57 -20.11 -11.55
CA VAL A 2 -2.29 -19.93 -10.81
C VAL A 2 -2.44 -20.32 -9.34
N ALA A 3 -3.47 -19.83 -8.66
CA ALA A 3 -3.72 -20.15 -7.25
C ALA A 3 -3.87 -21.66 -7.01
N SER A 4 -4.61 -22.36 -7.86
CA SER A 4 -4.74 -23.82 -7.80
C SER A 4 -3.38 -24.52 -7.98
N MET A 5 -2.56 -24.12 -8.96
CA MET A 5 -1.22 -24.70 -9.16
C MET A 5 -0.30 -24.50 -7.94
N LEU A 6 -0.40 -23.34 -7.28
CA LEU A 6 0.37 -23.06 -6.05
C LEU A 6 -0.13 -23.91 -4.88
N SER A 7 -1.45 -24.10 -4.77
CA SER A 7 -2.06 -24.98 -3.77
C SER A 7 -1.64 -26.44 -3.99
N ASP A 8 -1.68 -26.92 -5.24
CA ASP A 8 -1.24 -28.27 -5.62
C ASP A 8 0.26 -28.50 -5.30
N ALA A 9 1.07 -27.45 -5.43
CA ALA A 9 2.49 -27.45 -5.06
C ALA A 9 2.73 -27.41 -3.53
N LYS A 10 1.66 -27.32 -2.73
CA LYS A 10 1.68 -27.34 -1.25
C LYS A 10 2.59 -26.26 -0.63
N ILE A 11 2.50 -25.04 -1.15
CA ILE A 11 3.13 -23.89 -0.47
C ILE A 11 2.41 -23.64 0.86
N ASP A 12 3.12 -23.09 1.85
CA ASP A 12 2.59 -22.91 3.21
C ASP A 12 1.54 -21.81 3.32
N LEU A 13 1.62 -20.79 2.49
CA LEU A 13 0.76 -19.61 2.52
C LEU A 13 0.69 -18.95 1.14
N LEU A 14 -0.51 -18.60 0.70
CA LEU A 14 -0.71 -17.75 -0.48
C LEU A 14 -1.06 -16.34 -0.03
N GLU A 15 -0.25 -15.34 -0.42
CA GLU A 15 -0.58 -13.93 -0.20
C GLU A 15 -1.19 -13.32 -1.45
N ILE A 16 -2.33 -12.63 -1.27
CA ILE A 16 -2.94 -11.78 -2.29
C ILE A 16 -2.75 -10.33 -1.85
N SER A 17 -2.00 -9.56 -2.64
CA SER A 17 -1.86 -8.13 -2.41
C SER A 17 -2.69 -7.31 -3.41
N GLY A 18 -3.30 -6.23 -2.93
CA GLY A 18 -4.10 -5.35 -3.76
C GLY A 18 -3.28 -4.39 -4.60
N GLY A 19 -3.59 -4.36 -5.89
CA GLY A 19 -2.99 -3.48 -6.87
C GLY A 19 -1.93 -4.16 -7.73
N THR A 20 -1.89 -3.77 -9.00
CA THR A 20 -0.85 -4.17 -9.95
C THR A 20 -0.08 -2.94 -10.39
N TYR A 21 1.13 -3.12 -10.92
CA TYR A 21 1.91 -2.03 -11.54
C TYR A 21 1.16 -1.38 -12.72
N GLU A 22 0.23 -2.10 -13.35
CA GLU A 22 -0.61 -1.59 -14.44
C GLU A 22 -1.77 -0.72 -13.93
N GLN A 23 -2.17 -0.89 -12.69
CA GLN A 23 -3.10 -0.04 -11.97
C GLN A 23 -2.49 0.33 -10.63
N PRO A 24 -1.69 1.39 -10.56
CA PRO A 24 -0.95 1.77 -9.36
C PRO A 24 -1.87 2.37 -8.29
N ARG A 25 -2.91 1.63 -7.90
CA ARG A 25 -3.81 1.95 -6.77
C ARG A 25 -3.05 2.08 -5.47
N LEU A 26 -1.93 1.37 -5.34
CA LEU A 26 -0.99 1.50 -4.22
C LEU A 26 -0.38 2.89 -4.13
N LEU A 27 -0.23 3.60 -5.26
CA LEU A 27 0.31 4.95 -5.32
C LEU A 27 -0.78 6.03 -5.20
N GLY A 28 -2.05 5.66 -4.96
CA GLY A 28 -3.15 6.61 -4.92
C GLY A 28 -3.54 7.17 -6.30
N LEU A 29 -3.05 6.56 -7.38
CA LEU A 29 -3.35 6.95 -8.76
C LEU A 29 -4.58 6.18 -9.27
N ASP A 30 -5.68 6.22 -8.54
CA ASP A 30 -6.93 5.54 -8.90
C ASP A 30 -7.50 6.02 -10.26
N THR A 31 -6.95 7.12 -10.80
CA THR A 31 -7.42 7.75 -12.05
C THR A 31 -6.44 7.63 -13.22
N VAL A 32 -5.21 7.15 -12.99
CA VAL A 32 -4.22 7.00 -14.07
C VAL A 32 -4.24 5.55 -14.56
N SER A 33 -5.19 5.24 -15.42
CA SER A 33 -5.15 4.00 -16.20
C SER A 33 -4.23 4.20 -17.40
N ILE A 34 -3.17 3.40 -17.49
CA ILE A 34 -2.32 3.32 -18.69
C ILE A 34 -3.11 2.74 -19.87
N ASN A 35 -4.24 2.07 -19.58
CA ASN A 35 -5.12 1.50 -20.60
C ASN A 35 -6.51 2.16 -20.55
N PRO A 36 -6.83 3.07 -21.51
CA PRO A 36 -8.09 3.86 -21.48
C PRO A 36 -9.38 3.03 -21.65
N LYS A 37 -9.29 1.74 -21.97
CA LYS A 37 -10.46 0.86 -22.14
C LYS A 37 -10.98 0.23 -20.85
N ARG A 38 -10.37 0.48 -19.68
CA ARG A 38 -10.78 -0.07 -18.38
C ARG A 38 -10.90 0.98 -17.27
N SER A 39 -11.35 2.18 -17.60
CA SER A 39 -11.68 3.18 -16.57
C SER A 39 -13.05 2.86 -15.95
N GLU A 40 -13.09 1.95 -15.00
CA GLU A 40 -14.19 1.92 -14.04
C GLU A 40 -14.02 3.10 -13.09
N ILE A 41 -14.85 4.12 -13.28
CA ILE A 41 -14.98 5.25 -12.37
C ILE A 41 -15.61 4.71 -11.09
N ARG A 42 -14.81 4.37 -10.10
CA ARG A 42 -15.31 3.99 -8.77
C ARG A 42 -15.00 5.09 -7.78
N LYS A 43 -16.00 5.95 -7.54
CA LYS A 43 -16.13 6.71 -6.30
C LYS A 43 -16.60 5.74 -5.22
N GLU A 44 -15.72 4.88 -4.71
CA GLU A 44 -16.08 3.94 -3.67
C GLU A 44 -15.57 4.43 -2.31
N SER A 45 -16.45 4.38 -1.31
CA SER A 45 -16.10 4.53 0.09
C SER A 45 -15.03 3.49 0.50
N THR A 46 -14.34 3.69 1.62
CA THR A 46 -13.38 2.71 2.14
C THR A 46 -14.01 1.33 2.29
N ILE A 47 -15.27 1.27 2.75
CA ILE A 47 -16.05 0.03 2.92
C ILE A 47 -16.25 -0.71 1.60
N ALA A 48 -16.56 -0.01 0.50
CA ALA A 48 -16.75 -0.65 -0.80
C ALA A 48 -15.44 -1.23 -1.37
N ARG A 49 -14.29 -0.60 -1.10
CA ARG A 49 -12.97 -1.16 -1.47
C ARG A 49 -12.60 -2.38 -0.63
N GLU A 50 -12.89 -2.34 0.65
CA GLU A 50 -12.72 -3.48 1.55
C GLU A 50 -13.59 -4.65 1.08
N ALA A 51 -14.87 -4.41 0.72
CA ALA A 51 -15.79 -5.41 0.19
C ALA A 51 -15.33 -6.01 -1.17
N TYR A 52 -14.75 -5.20 -2.05
CA TYR A 52 -14.23 -5.71 -3.33
C TYR A 52 -13.09 -6.72 -3.14
N PHE A 53 -12.18 -6.44 -2.20
CA PHE A 53 -11.11 -7.38 -1.87
C PHE A 53 -11.63 -8.69 -1.31
N LEU A 54 -12.65 -8.62 -0.44
CA LEU A 54 -13.27 -9.81 0.15
C LEU A 54 -13.92 -10.70 -0.92
N ALA A 55 -14.70 -10.13 -1.84
CA ALA A 55 -15.31 -10.89 -2.92
C ALA A 55 -14.28 -11.61 -3.81
N TYR A 56 -13.14 -10.95 -4.11
CA TYR A 56 -12.07 -11.57 -4.89
C TYR A 56 -11.37 -12.70 -4.13
N THR A 57 -11.22 -12.55 -2.83
CA THR A 57 -10.61 -13.56 -1.93
C THR A 57 -11.47 -14.81 -1.86
N GLU A 58 -12.79 -14.66 -1.75
CA GLU A 58 -13.74 -15.76 -1.74
C GLU A 58 -13.64 -16.63 -2.99
N GLU A 59 -13.48 -16.01 -4.17
CA GLU A 59 -13.30 -16.76 -5.43
C GLU A 59 -11.99 -17.57 -5.46
N ILE A 60 -10.92 -17.04 -4.87
CA ILE A 60 -9.65 -17.76 -4.78
C ILE A 60 -9.75 -18.87 -3.75
N LYS A 61 -10.40 -18.63 -2.62
CA LYS A 61 -10.58 -19.62 -1.55
C LYS A 61 -11.30 -20.88 -2.03
N LYS A 62 -12.19 -20.77 -3.03
CA LYS A 62 -12.89 -21.93 -3.62
C LYS A 62 -11.98 -22.92 -4.36
N VAL A 63 -10.77 -22.51 -4.72
CA VAL A 63 -9.85 -23.28 -5.59
C VAL A 63 -8.49 -23.56 -4.93
N ILE A 64 -8.37 -23.32 -3.64
CA ILE A 64 -7.15 -23.58 -2.85
C ILE A 64 -7.51 -24.25 -1.51
N ASP A 65 -6.62 -25.11 -1.02
CA ASP A 65 -6.72 -25.77 0.29
C ASP A 65 -5.67 -25.24 1.30
N ILE A 66 -4.87 -24.25 0.88
CA ILE A 66 -3.81 -23.66 1.69
C ILE A 66 -4.29 -22.36 2.35
N PRO A 67 -3.65 -21.92 3.46
CA PRO A 67 -3.95 -20.65 4.10
C PRO A 67 -3.80 -19.46 3.15
N LEU A 68 -4.70 -18.49 3.27
CA LEU A 68 -4.74 -17.29 2.45
C LEU A 68 -4.50 -16.04 3.30
N MET A 69 -3.56 -15.21 2.87
CA MET A 69 -3.32 -13.89 3.42
C MET A 69 -3.79 -12.81 2.45
N VAL A 70 -4.47 -11.81 2.96
CA VAL A 70 -4.92 -10.65 2.17
C VAL A 70 -4.21 -9.40 2.64
N THR A 71 -3.44 -8.78 1.75
CA THR A 71 -2.70 -7.56 2.02
C THR A 71 -3.20 -6.41 1.17
N GLY A 72 -3.55 -5.30 1.81
CA GLY A 72 -3.97 -4.06 1.16
C GLY A 72 -5.47 -3.77 1.27
N GLY A 73 -5.80 -2.49 1.27
CA GLY A 73 -7.18 -2.01 1.32
C GLY A 73 -7.82 -1.99 2.70
N LEU A 74 -7.66 -3.03 3.49
CA LEU A 74 -8.25 -3.15 4.83
C LEU A 74 -7.64 -2.13 5.80
N ARG A 75 -8.49 -1.38 6.49
CA ARG A 75 -8.10 -0.33 7.45
C ARG A 75 -8.90 -0.37 8.74
N SER A 76 -10.14 -0.85 8.71
CA SER A 76 -10.98 -0.95 9.89
C SER A 76 -10.85 -2.32 10.55
N ARG A 77 -10.87 -2.35 11.89
CA ARG A 77 -10.87 -3.58 12.68
C ARG A 77 -12.07 -4.45 12.31
N LEU A 78 -13.25 -3.83 12.18
CA LEU A 78 -14.48 -4.53 11.82
C LEU A 78 -14.35 -5.27 10.49
N ALA A 79 -13.78 -4.63 9.44
CA ALA A 79 -13.61 -5.29 8.15
C ALA A 79 -12.61 -6.46 8.23
N MET A 80 -11.54 -6.32 9.02
CA MET A 80 -10.56 -7.39 9.23
C MET A 80 -11.15 -8.57 9.99
N GLU A 81 -11.86 -8.30 11.09
CA GLU A 81 -12.58 -9.33 11.86
C GLU A 81 -13.65 -10.03 11.00
N THR A 82 -14.37 -9.28 10.18
CA THR A 82 -15.37 -9.82 9.26
C THR A 82 -14.71 -10.74 8.22
N ALA A 83 -13.61 -10.33 7.62
CA ALA A 83 -12.88 -11.13 6.64
C ALA A 83 -12.43 -12.50 7.21
N ILE A 84 -11.89 -12.48 8.42
CA ILE A 84 -11.44 -13.71 9.11
C ILE A 84 -12.64 -14.57 9.53
N ASN A 85 -13.65 -13.97 10.16
CA ASN A 85 -14.81 -14.72 10.69
C ASN A 85 -15.68 -15.32 9.58
N GLN A 86 -15.73 -14.71 8.41
CA GLN A 86 -16.41 -15.26 7.22
C GLN A 86 -15.56 -16.28 6.45
N GLY A 87 -14.32 -16.52 6.86
CA GLY A 87 -13.42 -17.45 6.20
C GLY A 87 -12.90 -16.96 4.85
N ALA A 88 -12.97 -15.65 4.59
CA ALA A 88 -12.43 -15.07 3.35
C ALA A 88 -10.89 -15.12 3.33
N CYS A 89 -10.25 -15.06 4.49
CA CYS A 89 -8.81 -15.25 4.65
C CYS A 89 -8.48 -15.71 6.08
N GLU A 90 -7.31 -16.31 6.28
CA GLU A 90 -6.78 -16.66 7.60
C GLU A 90 -5.92 -15.55 8.20
N ILE A 91 -5.29 -14.72 7.34
CA ILE A 91 -4.36 -13.67 7.76
C ILE A 91 -4.67 -12.36 7.03
N VAL A 92 -4.62 -11.26 7.77
CA VAL A 92 -4.67 -9.91 7.20
C VAL A 92 -3.29 -9.27 7.24
N GLY A 93 -2.79 -8.89 6.06
CA GLY A 93 -1.51 -8.18 5.90
C GLY A 93 -1.68 -6.66 5.99
N ILE A 94 -0.80 -6.02 6.76
CA ILE A 94 -0.79 -4.58 6.97
C ILE A 94 0.60 -4.02 6.66
N GLY A 95 0.69 -3.07 5.74
CA GLY A 95 1.96 -2.44 5.34
C GLY A 95 2.03 -0.96 5.73
N ARG A 96 1.49 -0.06 4.90
CA ARG A 96 1.62 1.40 5.05
C ARG A 96 1.34 1.98 6.44
N PRO A 97 0.31 1.54 7.19
CA PRO A 97 0.08 2.04 8.54
C PRO A 97 1.29 1.86 9.47
N LEU A 98 2.01 0.75 9.37
CA LEU A 98 3.20 0.47 10.17
C LEU A 98 4.37 1.42 9.89
N CYS A 99 4.44 1.98 8.67
CA CYS A 99 5.46 2.97 8.33
C CYS A 99 5.25 4.30 9.06
N SER A 100 3.99 4.65 9.38
CA SER A 100 3.63 5.89 10.06
C SER A 100 3.46 5.73 11.56
N ASP A 101 3.06 4.55 12.00
CA ASP A 101 2.90 4.19 13.41
C ASP A 101 3.21 2.69 13.59
N PRO A 102 4.44 2.31 13.97
CA PRO A 102 4.82 0.92 14.20
C PRO A 102 3.97 0.21 15.26
N SER A 103 3.34 0.96 16.17
CA SER A 103 2.46 0.40 17.21
C SER A 103 1.00 0.28 16.80
N SER A 104 0.64 0.70 15.58
CA SER A 104 -0.76 0.77 15.12
C SER A 104 -1.49 -0.57 15.16
N VAL A 105 -0.81 -1.67 14.84
CA VAL A 105 -1.41 -3.02 14.93
C VAL A 105 -1.69 -3.41 16.37
N LYS A 106 -0.77 -3.14 17.30
CA LYS A 106 -0.99 -3.37 18.73
C LYS A 106 -2.20 -2.56 19.22
N LYS A 107 -2.28 -1.27 18.87
CA LYS A 107 -3.42 -0.40 19.21
C LYS A 107 -4.74 -0.91 18.63
N LEU A 108 -4.72 -1.51 17.44
CA LEU A 108 -5.91 -2.12 16.84
C LEU A 108 -6.36 -3.36 17.61
N LEU A 109 -5.40 -4.22 18.00
CA LEU A 109 -5.68 -5.46 18.74
C LEU A 109 -6.15 -5.20 20.19
N ASP A 110 -5.59 -4.21 20.87
CA ASP A 110 -6.00 -3.81 22.22
C ASP A 110 -7.24 -2.89 22.23
N ARG A 111 -7.81 -2.63 21.04
CA ARG A 111 -9.03 -1.81 20.84
C ARG A 111 -8.90 -0.34 21.25
N SER A 112 -7.69 0.18 21.34
CA SER A 112 -7.47 1.62 21.57
C SER A 112 -7.71 2.46 20.30
N ILE A 113 -7.70 1.83 19.13
CA ILE A 113 -8.17 2.40 17.86
C ILE A 113 -9.04 1.38 17.11
N ASP A 114 -9.99 1.86 16.31
CA ASP A 114 -10.84 1.02 15.45
C ASP A 114 -10.41 1.07 13.98
N VAL A 115 -9.61 2.06 13.59
CA VAL A 115 -9.20 2.29 12.21
C VAL A 115 -7.72 2.65 12.15
N LEU A 116 -6.99 2.00 11.25
CA LEU A 116 -5.59 2.29 10.98
C LEU A 116 -5.42 3.61 10.22
N PRO A 117 -4.31 4.33 10.42
CA PRO A 117 -4.05 5.61 9.76
C PRO A 117 -3.97 5.48 8.23
N THR A 118 -4.44 6.50 7.53
CA THR A 118 -4.50 6.58 6.06
C THR A 118 -3.85 7.86 5.56
N PHE A 119 -2.56 8.07 5.89
CA PHE A 119 -1.82 9.27 5.50
C PHE A 119 -1.81 9.51 3.99
N GLU A 120 -1.83 8.45 3.19
CA GLU A 120 -1.88 8.53 1.74
C GLU A 120 -3.05 9.36 1.19
N LYS A 121 -4.12 9.56 1.98
CA LYS A 121 -5.27 10.39 1.58
C LYS A 121 -5.07 11.88 1.85
N THR A 122 -4.20 12.22 2.77
CA THR A 122 -3.97 13.61 3.23
C THR A 122 -2.66 14.20 2.76
N LEU A 123 -1.66 13.36 2.50
CA LEU A 123 -0.36 13.78 2.00
C LEU A 123 -0.48 14.43 0.63
N SER A 124 0.23 15.54 0.44
CA SER A 124 0.28 16.29 -0.81
C SER A 124 1.60 17.05 -0.92
N ILE A 125 2.10 17.25 -2.14
CA ILE A 125 3.30 18.08 -2.38
C ILE A 125 3.03 19.55 -2.11
N GLY A 126 1.76 19.98 -2.20
CA GLY A 126 1.34 21.35 -1.93
C GLY A 126 -0.19 21.50 -1.97
N PRO A 127 -0.70 22.69 -1.61
CA PRO A 127 -2.13 22.97 -1.58
C PRO A 127 -2.71 23.24 -2.97
N GLY A 128 -4.04 23.26 -3.06
CA GLY A 128 -4.79 23.64 -4.27
C GLY A 128 -4.44 22.77 -5.47
N TRP A 129 -4.01 23.41 -6.56
CA TRP A 129 -3.66 22.75 -7.81
C TRP A 129 -2.39 21.86 -7.73
N LEU A 130 -1.59 21.98 -6.67
CA LEU A 130 -0.47 21.08 -6.37
C LEU A 130 -0.91 19.81 -5.60
N SER A 131 -2.18 19.69 -5.25
CA SER A 131 -2.68 18.53 -4.50
C SER A 131 -2.79 17.28 -5.39
N GLN A 132 -3.07 16.14 -4.76
CA GLN A 132 -3.37 14.89 -5.47
C GLN A 132 -4.56 15.00 -6.45
N ARG A 133 -5.47 15.97 -6.22
CA ARG A 133 -6.64 16.25 -7.07
C ARG A 133 -6.34 17.24 -8.20
N SER A 134 -5.09 17.51 -8.48
CA SER A 134 -4.67 18.39 -9.57
C SER A 134 -5.29 17.96 -10.91
N PRO A 135 -5.71 18.90 -11.77
CA PRO A 135 -6.10 18.57 -13.15
C PRO A 135 -4.90 18.17 -14.02
N PHE A 136 -3.68 18.47 -13.58
CA PHE A 136 -2.45 18.20 -14.34
C PHE A 136 -1.86 16.82 -13.98
N ARG A 137 -1.76 15.94 -14.98
CA ARG A 137 -1.21 14.58 -14.81
C ARG A 137 0.20 14.56 -14.20
N LEU A 138 1.05 15.51 -14.58
CA LEU A 138 2.40 15.65 -14.01
C LEU A 138 2.36 15.89 -12.50
N ILE A 139 1.45 16.74 -12.03
CA ILE A 139 1.30 17.03 -10.60
C ILE A 139 0.74 15.81 -9.86
N GLN A 140 -0.20 15.09 -10.46
CA GLN A 140 -0.70 13.82 -9.90
C GLN A 140 0.44 12.79 -9.76
N ALA A 141 1.28 12.63 -10.79
CA ALA A 141 2.43 11.73 -10.75
C ALA A 141 3.45 12.16 -9.68
N LEU A 142 3.77 13.46 -9.59
CA LEU A 142 4.66 13.98 -8.54
C LEU A 142 4.11 13.75 -7.13
N ASN A 143 2.79 13.86 -6.93
CA ASN A 143 2.17 13.51 -5.65
C ASN A 143 2.33 12.01 -5.35
N ALA A 144 2.09 11.14 -6.33
CA ALA A 144 2.21 9.70 -6.15
C ALA A 144 3.64 9.28 -5.76
N PHE A 145 4.65 9.75 -6.50
CA PHE A 145 6.05 9.50 -6.17
C PHE A 145 6.46 10.15 -4.85
N GLY A 146 5.97 11.35 -4.57
CA GLY A 146 6.21 12.05 -3.31
C GLY A 146 5.66 11.28 -2.10
N ILE A 147 4.45 10.74 -2.20
CA ILE A 147 3.83 9.90 -1.17
C ILE A 147 4.62 8.59 -0.98
N GLN A 148 5.02 7.95 -2.07
CA GLN A 148 5.86 6.76 -2.00
C GLN A 148 7.19 7.05 -1.28
N SER A 149 7.90 8.09 -1.67
CA SER A 149 9.16 8.50 -1.04
C SER A 149 8.97 8.93 0.42
N TRP A 150 7.79 9.48 0.76
CA TRP A 150 7.44 9.79 2.14
C TRP A 150 7.40 8.51 3.00
N TYR A 151 6.75 7.43 2.51
CA TYR A 151 6.73 6.15 3.22
C TYR A 151 8.12 5.54 3.34
N TYR A 152 8.94 5.55 2.29
CA TYR A 152 10.34 5.09 2.36
C TYR A 152 11.17 5.90 3.35
N SER A 153 10.93 7.21 3.45
CA SER A 153 11.59 8.04 4.47
C SER A 153 11.23 7.61 5.89
N GLN A 154 9.95 7.26 6.14
CA GLN A 154 9.55 6.76 7.45
C GLN A 154 10.20 5.40 7.76
N ILE A 155 10.25 4.48 6.78
CA ILE A 155 10.91 3.17 6.95
C ILE A 155 12.39 3.36 7.31
N ARG A 156 13.12 4.25 6.61
CA ARG A 156 14.51 4.56 6.93
C ARG A 156 14.67 5.11 8.36
N ARG A 157 13.83 6.05 8.77
CA ARG A 157 13.85 6.56 10.13
C ARG A 157 13.65 5.47 11.17
N ILE A 158 12.68 4.60 10.95
CA ILE A 158 12.42 3.45 11.84
C ILE A 158 13.64 2.52 11.90
N SER A 159 14.29 2.24 10.76
CA SER A 159 15.49 1.39 10.73
C SER A 159 16.69 2.00 11.47
N GLU A 160 16.72 3.31 11.62
CA GLU A 160 17.72 4.07 12.40
C GLU A 160 17.30 4.24 13.88
N GLY A 161 16.20 3.61 14.32
CA GLY A 161 15.67 3.74 15.68
C GLY A 161 14.98 5.08 15.98
N LEU A 162 14.69 5.86 14.93
CA LEU A 162 14.02 7.15 15.06
C LEU A 162 12.50 6.99 14.89
N SER A 163 11.75 7.88 15.55
CA SER A 163 10.30 7.96 15.32
C SER A 163 9.97 8.47 13.91
N PRO A 164 8.85 8.02 13.30
CA PRO A 164 8.36 8.58 12.05
C PRO A 164 8.18 10.10 12.13
N ASP A 165 8.55 10.80 11.06
CA ASP A 165 8.30 12.24 10.91
C ASP A 165 7.04 12.46 10.07
N LEU A 166 5.91 12.59 10.74
CA LEU A 166 4.61 12.78 10.09
C LEU A 166 4.44 14.17 9.48
N SER A 167 5.31 15.12 9.82
CA SER A 167 5.31 16.49 9.29
C SER A 167 6.11 16.63 7.99
N LEU A 168 6.87 15.61 7.61
CA LEU A 168 7.68 15.61 6.39
C LEU A 168 6.82 15.88 5.16
N ASN A 169 7.21 16.89 4.37
CA ASN A 169 6.52 17.18 3.11
C ASN A 169 6.89 16.13 2.03
N PRO A 170 5.92 15.56 1.29
CA PRO A 170 6.17 14.56 0.24
C PRO A 170 7.13 15.00 -0.86
N PHE A 171 7.14 16.28 -1.23
CA PHE A 171 8.10 16.79 -2.21
C PHE A 171 9.54 16.81 -1.69
N LYS A 172 9.71 17.15 -0.41
CA LYS A 172 11.04 17.06 0.25
C LYS A 172 11.50 15.61 0.33
N ALA A 173 10.60 14.69 0.67
CA ALA A 173 10.88 13.26 0.69
C ALA A 173 11.34 12.76 -0.68
N PHE A 174 10.62 13.10 -1.75
CA PHE A 174 10.96 12.73 -3.12
C PHE A 174 12.36 13.22 -3.55
N ARG A 175 12.69 14.48 -3.24
CA ARG A 175 14.02 15.01 -3.55
C ARG A 175 15.14 14.32 -2.77
N SER A 176 14.90 14.02 -1.51
CA SER A 176 15.87 13.30 -0.65
C SER A 176 16.09 11.89 -1.16
N ASP A 177 15.03 11.18 -1.51
CA ASP A 177 15.05 9.81 -2.05
C ASP A 177 15.87 9.74 -3.34
N GLY A 178 15.61 10.63 -4.29
CA GLY A 178 16.38 10.70 -5.53
C GLY A 178 17.87 11.06 -5.33
N LYS A 179 18.24 11.70 -4.22
CA LYS A 179 19.64 11.92 -3.87
C LYS A 179 20.29 10.64 -3.35
N ILE A 180 19.61 9.95 -2.44
CA ILE A 180 20.05 8.66 -1.87
C ILE A 180 20.25 7.63 -2.99
N ASP A 181 19.30 7.49 -3.92
CA ASP A 181 19.40 6.58 -5.05
C ASP A 181 20.64 6.85 -5.91
N LYS A 182 20.92 8.13 -6.22
CA LYS A 182 22.12 8.51 -6.98
C LYS A 182 23.42 8.16 -6.24
N GLU A 183 23.46 8.36 -4.93
CA GLU A 183 24.62 8.01 -4.11
C GLU A 183 24.82 6.49 -4.05
N THR A 184 23.74 5.73 -3.88
CA THR A 184 23.74 4.26 -3.87
C THR A 184 24.22 3.70 -5.22
N VAL A 185 23.72 4.23 -6.33
CA VAL A 185 24.17 3.81 -7.67
C VAL A 185 25.67 4.13 -7.90
N LYS A 186 26.15 5.27 -7.40
CA LYS A 186 27.58 5.60 -7.49
C LYS A 186 28.44 4.62 -6.69
N ALA A 187 28.04 4.31 -5.45
CA ALA A 187 28.73 3.36 -4.60
C ALA A 187 28.76 1.95 -5.25
N TYR A 188 27.64 1.49 -5.78
CA TYR A 188 27.55 0.21 -6.48
C TYR A 188 28.45 0.13 -7.70
N LYS A 189 28.51 1.19 -8.53
CA LYS A 189 29.41 1.25 -9.70
C LYS A 189 30.88 1.27 -9.32
N PHE A 190 31.21 1.83 -8.16
CA PHE A 190 32.60 1.81 -7.64
C PHE A 190 32.98 0.39 -7.21
N TYR A 191 32.12 -0.31 -6.49
CA TYR A 191 32.34 -1.67 -6.00
C TYR A 191 32.53 -2.69 -7.13
N ASN A 192 31.83 -2.55 -8.26
CA ASN A 192 31.94 -3.48 -9.40
C ASN A 192 33.05 -3.13 -10.41
N LYS A 193 33.86 -2.09 -10.14
CA LYS A 193 35.00 -1.72 -10.96
C LYS A 193 36.36 -2.05 -10.30
N SER A 194 36.33 -2.45 -9.04
CA SER A 194 37.48 -2.96 -8.27
C SER A 194 37.47 -4.49 -8.26
#